data_22232cc197b98b5b1a872f1349ae5b4e
#
_entry.id   22232cc197b98b5b1a872f1349ae5b4e
#
_cell.length_a   1.000
_cell.length_b   1.000
_cell.length_c   1.000
_cell.angle_alpha   90.00
_cell.angle_beta   90.00
_cell.angle_gamma   90.00
#
_symmetry.space_group_name_H-M   'P 1'
#
loop_
_entity.id
_entity.type
_entity.pdbx_description
1 polymer ?
#
loop_
_entity_poly.entity_id
_entity_poly.type
_entity_poly.pdbx_seq_one_letter_code
_entity_poly.pdbx_strand_id
1 'polypeptide(L)'
;MGVIEEVIEQIYDDCRIVCPKCGHDRKKKNVKTLSITVKNDAKLYHCHHCHASGAVRIKSLYERHSRPKVVHIQNSRDNAVLEEFLSSRGIPMSAVQTEVITGEKYFNGGGNLPAVGFVYASGAERAVKWRSTQGKYFTQDGAARWLYGIEKVSKEDDQLVICEGEVDVLALSAAGVTAVSCPNGAPQKVSNNKIDPEEDGKFSYLWDAREIITTIPKIVLATDGDQAGEALAEEIARRVGRAKCWRVTFPAGCKDSNDVLVKHGAEYLSDLIANPTPMPLKGVYSAQDYAPEVEHIYTEGVGNGLSTGIESVDDLFTVSEGQLSVVTGLPSSGKSEFIDQIMINMAKEHHWKFAVCSFENPPHFHIAKMAEKLVGKPFFEGKSPRIEKHELDNAMKFIDEHFVFLDQKDGVVATIDSIIDRAKQAVLRLGVRGLVIDPYNYIEQDGTEEHTSISAMLTKVTTFCKAHGIHCWFVAHPAKLYPKEDGTYPVPKGMSISGSAAWFAKADLGVTVHRGEEDVEIHCWKCRFKWVGKQGVTNLDYDLLSGRYSDKPRVKEYSPESKVNWYDEVDI
;
A
#
# COMPACT_ATOMS: atom_id res chain seq x y z
N MET A 1 30.43 -8.01 -1.03
CA MET A 1 31.61 -7.62 -0.21
C MET A 1 32.45 -6.63 -1.00
N GLY A 2 33.03 -5.62 -0.36
CA GLY A 2 33.95 -4.68 -1.03
C GLY A 2 35.37 -5.23 -1.11
N VAL A 3 36.18 -4.70 -2.01
CA VAL A 3 37.55 -5.16 -2.26
C VAL A 3 38.45 -5.16 -1.00
N ILE A 4 38.13 -4.35 0.00
CA ILE A 4 38.87 -4.28 1.29
C ILE A 4 38.48 -5.45 2.19
N GLU A 5 37.18 -5.75 2.28
CA GLU A 5 36.64 -6.80 3.14
C GLU A 5 37.15 -8.19 2.74
N GLU A 6 37.24 -8.47 1.44
CA GLU A 6 37.78 -9.75 0.92
C GLU A 6 39.21 -9.99 1.34
N VAL A 7 40.07 -8.95 1.32
CA VAL A 7 41.47 -9.06 1.73
C VAL A 7 41.61 -9.21 3.24
N ILE A 8 40.74 -8.60 4.02
CA ILE A 8 40.77 -8.63 5.50
C ILE A 8 40.31 -9.98 6.06
N GLU A 9 39.47 -10.73 5.34
CA GLU A 9 39.00 -12.04 5.80
C GLU A 9 40.17 -12.99 6.11
N GLN A 10 41.28 -12.88 5.41
CA GLN A 10 42.46 -13.73 5.56
C GLN A 10 43.48 -13.25 6.62
N ILE A 11 43.22 -12.14 7.30
CA ILE A 11 44.15 -11.53 8.28
C ILE A 11 43.68 -11.88 9.69
N TYR A 12 44.54 -12.47 10.50
CA TYR A 12 44.21 -12.98 11.82
C TYR A 12 44.80 -12.21 12.99
N ASP A 13 45.75 -11.26 12.71
CA ASP A 13 46.41 -10.45 13.71
C ASP A 13 46.38 -8.98 13.36
N ASP A 14 46.58 -8.11 14.37
CA ASP A 14 46.71 -6.68 14.18
C ASP A 14 47.85 -6.34 13.23
N CYS A 15 47.57 -5.68 12.14
CA CYS A 15 48.59 -5.35 11.16
C CYS A 15 48.28 -4.10 10.35
N ARG A 16 49.26 -3.65 9.55
CA ARG A 16 49.07 -2.63 8.51
C ARG A 16 49.45 -3.21 7.14
N ILE A 17 48.55 -3.01 6.18
CA ILE A 17 48.74 -3.44 4.80
C ILE A 17 48.61 -2.30 3.81
N VAL A 18 48.99 -2.51 2.57
CA VAL A 18 48.66 -1.59 1.45
C VAL A 18 47.16 -1.61 1.23
N CYS A 19 46.53 -0.49 1.19
CA CYS A 19 45.07 -0.42 1.01
C CYS A 19 44.67 -0.90 -0.39
N PRO A 20 43.83 -1.95 -0.51
CA PRO A 20 43.41 -2.47 -1.82
C PRO A 20 42.61 -1.43 -2.64
N LYS A 21 41.90 -0.52 -1.97
CA LYS A 21 41.08 0.50 -2.64
C LYS A 21 41.89 1.65 -3.24
N CYS A 22 42.96 2.09 -2.61
CA CYS A 22 43.71 3.28 -3.03
C CYS A 22 45.22 3.07 -3.18
N GLY A 23 45.72 1.85 -2.98
CA GLY A 23 47.14 1.53 -3.07
C GLY A 23 47.70 1.64 -4.49
N HIS A 24 46.89 1.34 -5.48
CA HIS A 24 47.27 1.31 -6.91
C HIS A 24 47.46 2.68 -7.51
N ASP A 25 46.74 3.69 -7.00
CA ASP A 25 46.72 5.07 -7.57
C ASP A 25 47.77 6.01 -6.97
N ARG A 26 48.67 5.51 -6.11
CA ARG A 26 49.64 6.33 -5.38
C ARG A 26 51.00 6.40 -6.04
N LYS A 27 51.65 7.53 -5.90
CA LYS A 27 53.08 7.69 -6.29
C LYS A 27 54.00 6.72 -5.56
N LYS A 28 53.68 6.34 -4.30
CA LYS A 28 54.39 5.36 -3.49
C LYS A 28 53.50 4.14 -3.23
N LYS A 29 53.56 3.14 -4.11
CA LYS A 29 52.64 1.99 -4.12
C LYS A 29 52.74 1.03 -2.91
N ASN A 30 53.90 1.02 -2.21
CA ASN A 30 54.18 0.05 -1.14
C ASN A 30 53.94 0.59 0.28
N VAL A 31 53.31 1.76 0.43
CA VAL A 31 53.07 2.33 1.76
C VAL A 31 51.84 1.68 2.39
N LYS A 32 52.02 1.05 3.54
CA LYS A 32 51.00 0.37 4.33
C LYS A 32 50.15 1.40 5.07
N THR A 33 48.99 1.74 4.55
CA THR A 33 48.13 2.78 5.10
C THR A 33 46.79 2.26 5.63
N LEU A 34 46.43 1.00 5.39
CA LEU A 34 45.27 0.36 5.95
C LEU A 34 45.67 -0.33 7.25
N SER A 35 45.25 0.20 8.39
CA SER A 35 45.41 -0.46 9.70
C SER A 35 44.21 -1.40 9.93
N ILE A 36 44.50 -2.58 10.45
CA ILE A 36 43.56 -3.62 10.80
C ILE A 36 43.76 -3.96 12.26
N THR A 37 42.68 -3.95 13.04
CA THR A 37 42.67 -4.32 14.45
C THR A 37 41.69 -5.49 14.62
N VAL A 38 42.19 -6.61 15.10
CA VAL A 38 41.39 -7.81 15.33
C VAL A 38 40.86 -7.78 16.75
N LYS A 39 39.54 -7.83 16.91
CA LYS A 39 38.83 -7.97 18.19
C LYS A 39 38.14 -9.33 18.24
N ASN A 40 37.63 -9.72 19.40
CA ASN A 40 37.03 -11.04 19.61
C ASN A 40 35.91 -11.40 18.64
N ASP A 41 35.19 -10.41 18.14
CA ASP A 41 33.98 -10.54 17.31
C ASP A 41 34.06 -9.85 15.95
N ALA A 42 35.10 -9.03 15.72
CA ALA A 42 35.21 -8.28 14.46
C ALA A 42 36.66 -7.85 14.17
N LYS A 43 36.98 -7.73 12.88
CA LYS A 43 38.19 -7.10 12.37
C LYS A 43 37.82 -5.68 11.95
N LEU A 44 38.29 -4.68 12.70
CA LEU A 44 38.09 -3.28 12.38
C LEU A 44 39.18 -2.80 11.44
N TYR A 45 38.83 -2.00 10.44
CA TYR A 45 39.82 -1.43 9.53
C TYR A 45 39.65 0.07 9.32
N HIS A 46 40.78 0.76 9.14
CA HIS A 46 40.81 2.17 8.77
C HIS A 46 42.00 2.47 7.86
N CYS A 47 41.74 3.09 6.72
CA CYS A 47 42.79 3.57 5.82
C CYS A 47 43.10 5.04 6.10
N HIS A 48 44.34 5.32 6.53
CA HIS A 48 44.81 6.68 6.83
C HIS A 48 45.01 7.58 5.60
N HIS A 49 44.76 7.06 4.39
CA HIS A 49 44.89 7.86 3.16
C HIS A 49 43.55 8.15 2.47
N CYS A 50 42.73 7.14 2.23
CA CYS A 50 41.42 7.31 1.57
C CYS A 50 40.23 7.31 2.56
N HIS A 51 40.54 7.25 3.87
CA HIS A 51 39.57 7.25 4.97
C HIS A 51 38.52 6.15 4.90
N ALA A 52 38.70 5.12 4.04
CA ALA A 52 37.84 3.97 4.06
C ALA A 52 37.96 3.26 5.41
N SER A 53 36.84 3.05 6.09
CA SER A 53 36.76 2.37 7.39
C SER A 53 35.53 1.49 7.43
N GLY A 54 35.61 0.43 8.26
CA GLY A 54 34.52 -0.52 8.45
C GLY A 54 34.88 -1.63 9.43
N ALA A 55 34.01 -2.61 9.53
CA ALA A 55 34.20 -3.79 10.33
C ALA A 55 33.77 -5.04 9.56
N VAL A 56 34.61 -6.08 9.61
CA VAL A 56 34.30 -7.44 9.13
C VAL A 56 34.08 -8.33 10.35
N ARG A 57 32.88 -8.86 10.54
CA ARG A 57 32.59 -9.79 11.64
C ARG A 57 33.45 -11.05 11.49
N ILE A 58 34.13 -11.41 12.54
CA ILE A 58 34.76 -12.71 12.65
C ILE A 58 33.63 -13.71 12.90
N LYS A 59 33.27 -14.53 11.90
CA LYS A 59 32.49 -15.75 12.16
C LYS A 59 33.33 -16.57 13.12
N SER A 60 32.92 -16.64 14.40
CA SER A 60 33.70 -17.30 15.42
C SER A 60 33.96 -18.75 14.96
N LEU A 61 35.18 -19.22 15.09
CA LEU A 61 35.52 -20.64 14.92
C LEU A 61 34.66 -21.54 15.83
N TYR A 62 34.10 -20.98 16.90
CA TYR A 62 33.13 -21.64 17.77
C TYR A 62 31.80 -21.94 17.09
N GLU A 63 31.35 -21.12 16.14
CA GLU A 63 30.13 -21.41 15.36
C GLU A 63 30.36 -22.46 14.28
N ARG A 64 31.61 -22.65 13.81
CA ARG A 64 31.96 -23.72 12.84
C ARG A 64 32.19 -25.10 13.46
N HIS A 65 32.39 -25.20 14.78
CA HIS A 65 32.79 -26.45 15.43
C HIS A 65 32.18 -26.71 16.80
N SER A 66 31.01 -26.14 17.13
CA SER A 66 30.16 -26.81 18.10
C SER A 66 29.68 -28.08 17.41
N ARG A 67 30.46 -29.18 17.55
CA ARG A 67 29.90 -30.51 17.31
C ARG A 67 28.59 -30.52 18.07
N PRO A 68 27.44 -30.80 17.41
CA PRO A 68 26.18 -30.92 18.11
C PRO A 68 26.45 -31.91 19.25
N LYS A 69 26.16 -31.51 20.49
CA LYS A 69 26.18 -32.43 21.61
C LYS A 69 25.15 -33.47 21.23
N VAL A 70 25.63 -34.68 20.86
CA VAL A 70 24.76 -35.83 20.67
C VAL A 70 24.07 -36.03 22.01
N VAL A 71 22.83 -35.62 22.11
CA VAL A 71 22.00 -35.83 23.31
C VAL A 71 21.75 -37.35 23.32
N HIS A 72 22.43 -38.06 24.22
CA HIS A 72 22.08 -39.44 24.51
C HIS A 72 20.74 -39.46 25.21
N ILE A 73 19.68 -39.68 24.44
CA ILE A 73 18.31 -39.81 24.95
C ILE A 73 18.26 -41.20 25.59
N GLN A 74 18.22 -41.25 26.91
CA GLN A 74 17.81 -42.48 27.59
C GLN A 74 16.29 -42.60 27.30
N ASN A 75 15.96 -43.55 26.42
CA ASN A 75 14.56 -43.85 26.07
C ASN A 75 13.86 -44.46 27.29
N SER A 76 13.45 -43.67 28.23
CA SER A 76 12.49 -44.08 29.25
C SER A 76 11.12 -43.53 28.86
N ARG A 77 10.19 -44.43 28.64
CA ARG A 77 8.79 -44.09 28.37
C ARG A 77 7.95 -44.72 29.47
N ASP A 78 7.60 -43.92 30.45
CA ASP A 78 6.56 -44.29 31.39
C ASP A 78 5.19 -43.97 30.73
N ASN A 79 4.54 -45.04 30.28
CA ASN A 79 3.27 -44.89 29.56
C ASN A 79 2.18 -44.33 30.46
N ALA A 80 2.20 -44.54 31.79
CA ALA A 80 1.20 -44.01 32.70
C ALA A 80 1.27 -42.47 32.78
N VAL A 81 2.50 -41.93 32.93
CA VAL A 81 2.71 -40.46 32.94
C VAL A 81 2.31 -39.83 31.61
N LEU A 82 2.65 -40.48 30.49
CA LEU A 82 2.28 -39.98 29.18
C LEU A 82 0.77 -40.04 28.95
N GLU A 83 0.14 -41.15 29.32
CA GLU A 83 -1.31 -41.35 29.17
C GLU A 83 -2.10 -40.33 30.00
N GLU A 84 -1.71 -40.05 31.23
CA GLU A 84 -2.31 -39.00 32.06
C GLU A 84 -2.17 -37.62 31.41
N PHE A 85 -0.98 -37.30 30.92
CA PHE A 85 -0.71 -36.03 30.24
C PHE A 85 -1.59 -35.86 28.99
N LEU A 86 -1.71 -36.89 28.15
CA LEU A 86 -2.50 -36.87 26.93
C LEU A 86 -4.01 -36.86 27.19
N SER A 87 -4.47 -37.68 28.16
CA SER A 87 -5.86 -37.77 28.53
C SER A 87 -6.43 -36.43 29.01
N SER A 88 -5.61 -35.68 29.77
CA SER A 88 -6.00 -34.32 30.20
C SER A 88 -6.22 -33.34 29.05
N ARG A 89 -5.82 -33.72 27.82
CA ARG A 89 -5.90 -32.93 26.58
C ARG A 89 -6.79 -33.57 25.51
N GLY A 90 -7.51 -34.63 25.87
CA GLY A 90 -8.34 -35.34 24.93
C GLY A 90 -7.61 -36.06 23.80
N ILE A 91 -6.27 -36.29 23.95
CA ILE A 91 -5.43 -36.89 22.93
C ILE A 91 -5.27 -38.38 23.22
N PRO A 92 -5.69 -39.30 22.33
CA PRO A 92 -5.49 -40.74 22.52
C PRO A 92 -4.03 -41.14 22.31
N MET A 93 -3.58 -42.19 23.00
CA MET A 93 -2.21 -42.70 22.86
C MET A 93 -1.85 -43.11 21.42
N SER A 94 -2.84 -43.55 20.64
CA SER A 94 -2.67 -43.89 19.21
C SER A 94 -2.31 -42.72 18.32
N ALA A 95 -2.56 -41.47 18.77
CA ALA A 95 -2.23 -40.25 18.04
C ALA A 95 -0.74 -39.87 18.17
N VAL A 96 0.02 -40.51 19.06
CA VAL A 96 1.43 -40.23 19.26
C VAL A 96 2.27 -40.88 18.16
N GLN A 97 2.34 -40.24 17.01
CA GLN A 97 3.12 -40.70 15.85
C GLN A 97 4.56 -40.16 15.85
N THR A 98 4.83 -39.07 16.57
CA THR A 98 6.16 -38.50 16.77
C THR A 98 6.82 -39.10 18.01
N GLU A 99 8.15 -38.98 18.12
CA GLU A 99 8.89 -39.51 19.26
C GLU A 99 8.63 -38.65 20.52
N VAL A 100 7.97 -39.24 21.52
CA VAL A 100 7.68 -38.61 22.81
C VAL A 100 8.20 -39.52 23.92
N ILE A 101 8.96 -38.95 24.85
CA ILE A 101 9.56 -39.60 25.99
C ILE A 101 9.08 -39.00 27.31
N THR A 102 9.32 -39.71 28.43
CA THR A 102 8.97 -39.20 29.76
C THR A 102 10.21 -39.24 30.66
N GLY A 103 10.21 -38.44 31.73
CA GLY A 103 11.29 -38.42 32.72
C GLY A 103 11.10 -37.38 33.79
N GLU A 104 11.98 -37.33 34.76
CA GLU A 104 12.09 -36.24 35.71
C GLU A 104 13.09 -35.20 35.20
N LYS A 105 12.70 -33.92 35.24
CA LYS A 105 13.54 -32.81 34.80
C LYS A 105 13.53 -31.68 35.82
N TYR A 106 14.68 -31.03 35.94
CA TYR A 106 14.81 -29.81 36.69
C TYR A 106 14.31 -28.61 35.86
N PHE A 107 13.37 -27.88 36.45
CA PHE A 107 12.83 -26.66 35.85
C PHE A 107 13.19 -25.46 36.72
N ASN A 108 13.69 -24.39 36.11
CA ASN A 108 13.97 -23.14 36.82
C ASN A 108 12.67 -22.57 37.40
N GLY A 109 12.66 -22.37 38.73
CA GLY A 109 11.47 -21.95 39.47
C GLY A 109 10.48 -23.06 39.84
N GLY A 110 10.64 -24.30 39.34
CA GLY A 110 9.76 -25.43 39.61
C GLY A 110 10.43 -26.62 40.33
N GLY A 111 11.78 -26.71 40.29
CA GLY A 111 12.51 -27.85 40.82
C GLY A 111 12.42 -29.08 39.93
N ASN A 112 12.66 -30.27 40.48
CA ASN A 112 12.52 -31.54 39.75
C ASN A 112 11.04 -31.93 39.67
N LEU A 113 10.55 -32.06 38.44
CA LEU A 113 9.15 -32.40 38.15
C LEU A 113 9.06 -33.50 37.12
N PRO A 114 8.01 -34.35 37.17
CA PRO A 114 7.69 -35.23 36.06
C PRO A 114 7.43 -34.43 34.77
N ALA A 115 7.97 -34.92 33.67
CA ALA A 115 7.95 -34.20 32.41
C ALA A 115 7.73 -35.11 31.21
N VAL A 116 7.11 -34.55 30.19
CA VAL A 116 7.00 -35.11 28.84
C VAL A 116 7.99 -34.40 27.95
N GLY A 117 8.83 -35.17 27.22
CA GLY A 117 9.83 -34.68 26.30
C GLY A 117 9.43 -34.92 24.86
N PHE A 118 9.39 -33.87 24.07
CA PHE A 118 9.16 -33.90 22.64
C PHE A 118 10.49 -33.94 21.93
N VAL A 119 10.75 -35.02 21.14
CA VAL A 119 12.02 -35.24 20.49
C VAL A 119 12.03 -34.60 19.10
N TYR A 120 12.89 -33.64 18.92
CA TYR A 120 13.19 -33.02 17.63
C TYR A 120 14.31 -33.78 16.95
N ALA A 121 14.13 -34.12 15.68
CA ALA A 121 15.08 -34.94 14.92
C ALA A 121 15.40 -34.31 13.56
N SER A 122 16.67 -34.38 13.17
CA SER A 122 17.12 -34.11 11.80
C SER A 122 18.35 -35.02 11.50
N GLY A 123 18.15 -36.00 10.65
CA GLY A 123 19.16 -37.03 10.41
C GLY A 123 19.57 -37.74 11.71
N ALA A 124 20.83 -37.64 12.09
CA ALA A 124 21.36 -38.19 13.35
C ALA A 124 21.29 -37.25 14.54
N GLU A 125 20.95 -35.97 14.30
CA GLU A 125 20.88 -34.98 15.37
C GLU A 125 19.56 -35.07 16.13
N ARG A 126 19.62 -34.89 17.45
CA ARG A 126 18.46 -34.96 18.35
C ARG A 126 18.51 -33.80 19.35
N ALA A 127 17.34 -33.29 19.68
CA ALA A 127 17.11 -32.38 20.80
C ALA A 127 15.78 -32.72 21.46
N VAL A 128 15.65 -32.47 22.75
CA VAL A 128 14.40 -32.75 23.47
C VAL A 128 13.92 -31.47 24.14
N LYS A 129 12.69 -31.09 23.86
CA LYS A 129 12.01 -30.02 24.56
C LYS A 129 11.09 -30.63 25.61
N TRP A 130 11.36 -30.31 26.85
CA TRP A 130 10.65 -30.86 28.00
C TRP A 130 9.58 -29.91 28.50
N ARG A 131 8.42 -30.47 28.78
CA ARG A 131 7.30 -29.77 29.42
C ARG A 131 6.93 -30.53 30.69
N SER A 132 6.85 -29.80 31.81
CA SER A 132 6.35 -30.40 33.07
C SER A 132 4.88 -30.83 32.92
N THR A 133 4.54 -31.96 33.52
CA THR A 133 3.13 -32.38 33.70
C THR A 133 2.44 -31.57 34.80
N GLN A 134 3.21 -30.87 35.65
CA GLN A 134 2.72 -30.06 36.75
C GLN A 134 3.11 -28.57 36.54
N GLY A 135 2.16 -27.79 36.03
CA GLY A 135 2.36 -26.37 35.73
C GLY A 135 2.96 -26.08 34.32
N LYS A 136 3.24 -24.81 34.04
CA LYS A 136 3.78 -24.34 32.75
C LYS A 136 5.28 -24.14 32.80
N TYR A 137 6.04 -25.20 33.03
CA TYR A 137 7.50 -25.15 33.05
C TYR A 137 8.06 -25.86 31.82
N PHE A 138 9.09 -25.27 31.23
CA PHE A 138 9.77 -25.76 30.04
C PHE A 138 11.28 -25.76 30.24
N THR A 139 11.96 -26.77 29.71
CA THR A 139 13.41 -26.84 29.60
C THR A 139 13.77 -27.62 28.36
N GLN A 140 15.04 -27.60 27.95
CA GLN A 140 15.44 -28.41 26.78
C GLN A 140 16.83 -28.99 26.93
N ASP A 141 17.02 -30.17 26.35
CA ASP A 141 18.28 -30.81 26.17
C ASP A 141 18.69 -30.71 24.69
N GLY A 142 19.82 -30.04 24.41
CA GLY A 142 20.21 -29.69 23.06
C GLY A 142 19.49 -28.45 22.52
N ALA A 143 19.79 -28.11 21.27
CA ALA A 143 19.12 -26.97 20.60
C ALA A 143 18.10 -27.50 19.59
N ALA A 144 16.83 -27.36 19.89
CA ALA A 144 15.76 -27.64 18.92
C ALA A 144 15.78 -26.56 17.83
N ARG A 145 16.31 -26.91 16.66
CA ARG A 145 16.50 -25.99 15.52
C ARG A 145 15.63 -26.35 14.31
N TRP A 146 14.85 -27.41 14.43
CA TRP A 146 14.02 -27.95 13.34
C TRP A 146 12.55 -27.84 13.69
N LEU A 147 11.68 -28.00 12.70
CA LEU A 147 10.26 -28.18 12.94
C LEU A 147 10.03 -29.54 13.63
N TYR A 148 9.23 -29.56 14.70
CA TYR A 148 8.85 -30.78 15.36
C TYR A 148 7.90 -31.59 14.47
N GLY A 149 8.17 -32.88 14.30
CA GLY A 149 7.37 -33.77 13.45
C GLY A 149 7.71 -33.70 11.96
N ILE A 150 8.74 -32.96 11.55
CA ILE A 150 9.12 -32.79 10.12
C ILE A 150 9.48 -34.13 9.46
N GLU A 151 9.96 -35.12 10.21
CA GLU A 151 10.29 -36.44 9.73
C GLU A 151 9.05 -37.26 9.26
N LYS A 152 7.86 -36.81 9.55
CA LYS A 152 6.58 -37.41 9.11
C LYS A 152 6.04 -36.82 7.83
N VAL A 153 6.64 -35.72 7.36
CA VAL A 153 6.19 -35.00 6.17
C VAL A 153 6.91 -35.50 4.93
N SER A 154 6.14 -35.87 3.91
CA SER A 154 6.65 -36.23 2.58
C SER A 154 6.68 -35.00 1.66
N LYS A 155 7.65 -34.97 0.71
CA LYS A 155 7.64 -33.98 -0.38
C LYS A 155 6.46 -34.18 -1.35
N GLU A 156 5.79 -35.30 -1.28
CA GLU A 156 4.64 -35.66 -2.11
C GLU A 156 3.29 -35.28 -1.45
N ASP A 157 3.34 -34.75 -0.21
CA ASP A 157 2.13 -34.29 0.48
C ASP A 157 1.52 -33.07 -0.22
N ASP A 158 0.20 -33.03 -0.34
CA ASP A 158 -0.53 -31.91 -0.98
C ASP A 158 -0.51 -30.64 -0.13
N GLN A 159 -0.32 -30.77 1.19
CA GLN A 159 -0.26 -29.66 2.12
C GLN A 159 0.66 -29.93 3.31
N LEU A 160 1.25 -28.87 3.86
CA LEU A 160 1.98 -28.86 5.11
C LEU A 160 1.21 -28.01 6.14
N VAL A 161 0.83 -28.62 7.25
CA VAL A 161 0.20 -27.91 8.37
C VAL A 161 1.27 -27.49 9.37
N ILE A 162 1.35 -26.21 9.69
CA ILE A 162 2.30 -25.64 10.67
C ILE A 162 1.50 -25.04 11.81
N CYS A 163 1.70 -25.55 13.03
CA CYS A 163 1.11 -25.02 14.27
C CYS A 163 2.19 -24.43 15.21
N GLU A 164 1.78 -23.87 16.33
CA GLU A 164 2.69 -23.21 17.26
C GLU A 164 3.39 -24.21 18.19
N GLY A 165 2.65 -25.16 18.77
CA GLY A 165 3.13 -26.02 19.82
C GLY A 165 3.12 -27.51 19.49
N GLU A 166 3.91 -28.30 20.23
CA GLU A 166 4.04 -29.74 20.05
C GLU A 166 2.73 -30.49 20.40
N VAL A 167 1.97 -29.97 21.37
CA VAL A 167 0.67 -30.53 21.77
C VAL A 167 -0.36 -30.39 20.63
N ASP A 168 -0.28 -29.30 19.86
CA ASP A 168 -1.17 -29.11 18.70
C ASP A 168 -0.86 -30.12 17.59
N VAL A 169 0.44 -30.48 17.41
CA VAL A 169 0.82 -31.56 16.48
C VAL A 169 0.15 -32.87 16.89
N LEU A 170 0.15 -33.20 18.18
CA LEU A 170 -0.49 -34.42 18.67
C LEU A 170 -2.03 -34.35 18.57
N ALA A 171 -2.63 -33.18 18.80
CA ALA A 171 -4.06 -32.96 18.63
C ALA A 171 -4.48 -33.11 17.17
N LEU A 172 -3.69 -32.56 16.24
CA LEU A 172 -3.91 -32.69 14.79
C LEU A 172 -3.73 -34.15 14.34
N SER A 173 -2.73 -34.84 14.89
CA SER A 173 -2.54 -36.28 14.65
C SER A 173 -3.73 -37.12 15.13
N ALA A 174 -4.37 -36.74 16.25
CA ALA A 174 -5.62 -37.40 16.71
C ALA A 174 -6.79 -37.17 15.73
N ALA A 175 -6.76 -36.09 14.96
CA ALA A 175 -7.72 -35.82 13.89
C ALA A 175 -7.28 -36.39 12.51
N GLY A 176 -6.23 -37.21 12.46
CA GLY A 176 -5.72 -37.80 11.22
C GLY A 176 -4.94 -36.83 10.32
N VAL A 177 -4.50 -35.68 10.86
CA VAL A 177 -3.79 -34.63 10.13
C VAL A 177 -2.31 -34.67 10.47
N THR A 178 -1.43 -34.78 9.46
CA THR A 178 0.02 -34.63 9.61
C THR A 178 0.35 -33.15 9.75
N ALA A 179 1.02 -32.79 10.84
CA ALA A 179 1.38 -31.42 11.13
C ALA A 179 2.80 -31.32 11.73
N VAL A 180 3.35 -30.12 11.68
CA VAL A 180 4.63 -29.76 12.32
C VAL A 180 4.44 -28.55 13.21
N SER A 181 5.31 -28.38 14.23
CA SER A 181 5.30 -27.17 15.04
C SER A 181 6.65 -26.45 15.06
N CYS A 182 6.57 -25.14 15.36
CA CYS A 182 7.72 -24.28 15.48
C CYS A 182 8.53 -24.61 16.75
N PRO A 183 9.87 -24.66 16.70
CA PRO A 183 10.69 -24.93 17.89
C PRO A 183 10.73 -23.75 18.88
N ASN A 184 10.49 -22.55 18.39
CA ASN A 184 10.57 -21.31 19.17
C ASN A 184 9.16 -20.73 19.39
N GLY A 185 8.98 -20.03 20.51
CA GLY A 185 7.72 -19.32 20.77
C GLY A 185 7.43 -18.21 19.75
N ALA A 186 6.14 -17.89 19.60
CA ALA A 186 5.67 -16.86 18.68
C ALA A 186 6.26 -15.47 18.99
N PRO A 187 6.48 -14.63 17.98
CA PRO A 187 6.86 -13.24 18.18
C PRO A 187 5.67 -12.41 18.63
N GLN A 188 5.91 -11.38 19.43
CA GLN A 188 4.83 -10.48 19.89
C GLN A 188 4.31 -9.56 18.76
N LYS A 189 5.11 -9.34 17.72
CA LYS A 189 4.77 -8.51 16.56
C LYS A 189 5.57 -8.93 15.33
N VAL A 190 5.05 -8.59 14.17
CA VAL A 190 5.73 -8.76 12.87
C VAL A 190 6.93 -7.83 12.78
N SER A 191 8.06 -8.34 12.29
CA SER A 191 9.26 -7.53 12.07
C SER A 191 9.15 -6.71 10.80
N ASN A 192 9.63 -5.45 10.84
CA ASN A 192 9.76 -4.61 9.65
C ASN A 192 11.09 -4.82 8.90
N ASN A 193 12.00 -5.63 9.43
CA ASN A 193 13.31 -5.85 8.81
C ASN A 193 13.18 -6.64 7.50
N LYS A 194 14.11 -6.37 6.58
CA LYS A 194 14.30 -7.22 5.40
C LYS A 194 14.70 -8.61 5.86
N ILE A 195 14.11 -9.62 5.24
CA ILE A 195 14.44 -11.02 5.53
C ILE A 195 15.75 -11.38 4.80
N ASP A 196 16.75 -11.81 5.56
CA ASP A 196 17.98 -12.38 5.06
C ASP A 196 18.12 -13.81 5.62
N PRO A 197 18.08 -14.84 4.78
CA PRO A 197 18.16 -16.24 5.22
C PRO A 197 19.41 -16.58 6.05
N GLU A 198 20.53 -15.88 5.80
CA GLU A 198 21.80 -16.12 6.50
C GLU A 198 21.83 -15.51 7.91
N GLU A 199 21.05 -14.44 8.13
CA GLU A 199 20.96 -13.71 9.40
C GLU A 199 19.69 -14.03 10.21
N ASP A 200 18.78 -14.83 9.67
CA ASP A 200 17.46 -15.10 10.23
C ASP A 200 17.47 -16.23 11.28
N GLY A 201 18.29 -16.09 12.29
CA GLY A 201 18.51 -17.15 13.30
C GLY A 201 17.25 -17.61 14.04
N LYS A 202 16.27 -16.72 14.25
CA LYS A 202 15.00 -17.05 14.94
C LYS A 202 14.13 -18.02 14.13
N PHE A 203 14.17 -17.93 12.80
CA PHE A 203 13.37 -18.72 11.86
C PHE A 203 14.22 -19.66 10.99
N SER A 204 15.45 -19.96 11.43
CA SER A 204 16.37 -20.87 10.73
C SER A 204 15.74 -22.23 10.41
N TYR A 205 14.83 -22.70 11.23
CA TYR A 205 14.09 -23.95 11.03
C TYR A 205 13.26 -23.98 9.71
N LEU A 206 12.82 -22.83 9.21
CA LEU A 206 12.14 -22.73 7.90
C LEU A 206 13.14 -22.87 6.75
N TRP A 207 14.33 -22.29 6.91
CA TRP A 207 15.42 -22.42 5.92
C TRP A 207 15.99 -23.82 5.88
N ASP A 208 16.09 -24.49 7.03
CA ASP A 208 16.51 -25.90 7.13
C ASP A 208 15.49 -26.85 6.47
N ALA A 209 14.19 -26.53 6.57
CA ALA A 209 13.10 -27.29 5.96
C ALA A 209 12.73 -26.83 4.52
N ARG A 210 13.52 -25.92 3.91
CA ARG A 210 13.16 -25.27 2.63
C ARG A 210 12.87 -26.23 1.48
N GLU A 211 13.55 -27.39 1.41
CA GLU A 211 13.30 -28.36 0.35
C GLU A 211 11.88 -28.93 0.41
N ILE A 212 11.38 -29.23 1.59
CA ILE A 212 10.00 -29.70 1.82
C ILE A 212 9.03 -28.52 1.56
N ILE A 213 9.30 -27.39 2.20
CA ILE A 213 8.45 -26.19 2.12
C ILE A 213 8.30 -25.69 0.67
N THR A 214 9.34 -25.74 -0.16
CA THR A 214 9.26 -25.30 -1.55
C THR A 214 8.50 -26.27 -2.45
N THR A 215 8.60 -27.57 -2.19
CA THR A 215 7.97 -28.62 -3.00
C THR A 215 6.46 -28.70 -2.73
N ILE A 216 6.04 -28.61 -1.47
CA ILE A 216 4.61 -28.70 -1.10
C ILE A 216 3.86 -27.47 -1.58
N PRO A 217 2.74 -27.63 -2.30
CA PRO A 217 2.01 -26.51 -2.93
C PRO A 217 1.24 -25.64 -1.94
N LYS A 218 0.76 -26.21 -0.83
CA LYS A 218 -0.12 -25.54 0.13
C LYS A 218 0.45 -25.60 1.56
N ILE A 219 0.58 -24.44 2.19
CA ILE A 219 1.00 -24.31 3.60
C ILE A 219 -0.20 -23.82 4.42
N VAL A 220 -0.65 -24.63 5.35
CA VAL A 220 -1.77 -24.32 6.26
C VAL A 220 -1.21 -23.87 7.61
N LEU A 221 -1.47 -22.64 7.99
CA LEU A 221 -1.00 -22.03 9.22
C LEU A 221 -2.07 -22.16 10.31
N ALA A 222 -1.90 -23.12 11.21
CA ALA A 222 -2.76 -23.38 12.36
C ALA A 222 -2.09 -22.89 13.66
N THR A 223 -1.52 -21.67 13.63
CA THR A 223 -0.94 -20.99 14.81
C THR A 223 -2.05 -20.45 15.71
N ASP A 224 -1.74 -20.18 16.97
CA ASP A 224 -2.71 -19.72 17.96
C ASP A 224 -3.58 -18.56 17.47
N GLY A 225 -4.83 -18.50 17.95
CA GLY A 225 -5.79 -17.45 17.62
C GLY A 225 -5.60 -16.14 18.38
N ASP A 226 -4.42 -15.91 18.96
CA ASP A 226 -4.07 -14.65 19.64
C ASP A 226 -3.12 -13.78 18.79
N GLN A 227 -2.80 -12.58 19.28
CA GLN A 227 -1.93 -11.64 18.60
C GLN A 227 -0.54 -12.21 18.29
N ALA A 228 0.01 -13.04 19.15
CA ALA A 228 1.32 -13.65 18.94
C ALA A 228 1.27 -14.72 17.84
N GLY A 229 0.22 -15.56 17.83
CA GLY A 229 0.00 -16.55 16.78
C GLY A 229 -0.30 -15.92 15.42
N GLU A 230 -1.02 -14.79 15.37
CA GLU A 230 -1.18 -14.00 14.14
C GLU A 230 0.18 -13.46 13.64
N ALA A 231 1.01 -12.92 14.53
CA ALA A 231 2.34 -12.45 14.17
C ALA A 231 3.25 -13.59 13.67
N LEU A 232 3.12 -14.78 14.26
CA LEU A 232 3.87 -15.96 13.80
C LEU A 232 3.43 -16.40 12.40
N ALA A 233 2.12 -16.47 12.14
CA ALA A 233 1.60 -16.81 10.82
C ALA A 233 2.13 -15.86 9.75
N GLU A 234 2.13 -14.57 10.04
CA GLU A 234 2.62 -13.51 9.15
C GLU A 234 4.13 -13.64 8.89
N GLU A 235 4.93 -13.90 9.93
CA GLU A 235 6.37 -14.10 9.81
C GLU A 235 6.72 -15.36 9.02
N ILE A 236 5.95 -16.45 9.16
CA ILE A 236 6.12 -17.65 8.34
C ILE A 236 5.77 -17.32 6.88
N ALA A 237 4.60 -16.72 6.63
CA ALA A 237 4.13 -16.42 5.28
C ALA A 237 5.09 -15.50 4.50
N ARG A 238 5.75 -14.55 5.17
CA ARG A 238 6.78 -13.68 4.58
C ARG A 238 8.01 -14.45 4.08
N ARG A 239 8.33 -15.60 4.70
CA ARG A 239 9.52 -16.43 4.39
C ARG A 239 9.25 -17.53 3.39
N VAL A 240 8.09 -18.18 3.51
CA VAL A 240 7.76 -19.33 2.67
C VAL A 240 7.01 -18.95 1.38
N GLY A 241 6.55 -17.69 1.30
CA GLY A 241 5.75 -17.18 0.18
C GLY A 241 4.26 -17.16 0.48
N ARG A 242 3.73 -15.94 0.68
CA ARG A 242 2.33 -15.70 1.08
C ARG A 242 1.30 -16.34 0.15
N ALA A 243 1.61 -16.43 -1.15
CA ALA A 243 0.69 -16.95 -2.17
C ALA A 243 0.31 -18.42 -1.96
N LYS A 244 1.12 -19.19 -1.23
CA LYS A 244 0.83 -20.60 -0.91
C LYS A 244 0.46 -20.82 0.56
N CYS A 245 0.14 -19.75 1.30
CA CYS A 245 -0.24 -19.80 2.71
C CYS A 245 -1.75 -19.63 2.88
N TRP A 246 -2.33 -20.48 3.70
CA TRP A 246 -3.71 -20.42 4.16
C TRP A 246 -3.73 -20.34 5.68
N ARG A 247 -4.71 -19.67 6.24
CA ARG A 247 -4.87 -19.47 7.69
C ARG A 247 -6.07 -20.26 8.21
N VAL A 248 -5.89 -20.95 9.31
CA VAL A 248 -6.99 -21.56 10.07
C VAL A 248 -7.56 -20.50 11.02
N THR A 249 -8.86 -20.32 10.99
CA THR A 249 -9.59 -19.48 11.94
C THR A 249 -10.30 -20.38 12.95
N PHE A 250 -9.85 -20.34 14.21
CA PHE A 250 -10.46 -21.14 15.26
C PHE A 250 -11.81 -20.58 15.68
N PRO A 251 -12.78 -21.46 16.05
CA PRO A 251 -14.09 -21.04 16.52
C PRO A 251 -14.00 -20.27 17.85
N ALA A 252 -15.03 -19.50 18.14
CA ALA A 252 -15.09 -18.70 19.37
C ALA A 252 -14.86 -19.56 20.62
N GLY A 253 -13.95 -19.10 21.47
CA GLY A 253 -13.57 -19.80 22.69
C GLY A 253 -12.49 -20.88 22.51
N CYS A 254 -12.00 -21.16 21.31
CA CYS A 254 -10.84 -22.02 21.06
C CYS A 254 -9.64 -21.15 20.65
N LYS A 255 -8.51 -21.38 21.29
CA LYS A 255 -7.27 -20.64 21.02
C LYS A 255 -6.37 -21.38 20.02
N ASP A 256 -6.34 -22.69 20.12
CA ASP A 256 -5.42 -23.57 19.41
C ASP A 256 -6.10 -24.87 18.94
N SER A 257 -5.37 -25.73 18.25
CA SER A 257 -5.88 -27.00 17.73
C SER A 257 -6.29 -27.96 18.84
N ASN A 258 -5.60 -27.94 19.99
CA ASN A 258 -5.94 -28.78 21.13
C ASN A 258 -7.29 -28.35 21.78
N ASP A 259 -7.54 -27.05 21.91
CA ASP A 259 -8.84 -26.55 22.38
C ASP A 259 -10.01 -27.01 21.48
N VAL A 260 -9.79 -27.00 20.16
CA VAL A 260 -10.81 -27.50 19.21
C VAL A 260 -11.04 -29.00 19.36
N LEU A 261 -9.96 -29.79 19.48
CA LEU A 261 -10.08 -31.22 19.71
C LEU A 261 -10.91 -31.53 20.96
N VAL A 262 -10.62 -30.86 22.06
CA VAL A 262 -11.31 -31.08 23.36
C VAL A 262 -12.77 -30.66 23.31
N LYS A 263 -13.11 -29.55 22.65
CA LYS A 263 -14.46 -28.97 22.67
C LYS A 263 -15.37 -29.48 21.55
N HIS A 264 -14.79 -29.76 20.38
CA HIS A 264 -15.56 -30.07 19.17
C HIS A 264 -15.26 -31.46 18.58
N GLY A 265 -14.18 -32.12 19.04
CA GLY A 265 -13.78 -33.44 18.59
C GLY A 265 -12.89 -33.47 17.35
N ALA A 266 -12.40 -34.68 17.00
CA ALA A 266 -11.42 -34.88 15.96
C ALA A 266 -11.95 -34.63 14.54
N GLU A 267 -13.18 -34.99 14.26
CA GLU A 267 -13.83 -34.79 12.95
C GLU A 267 -13.96 -33.31 12.63
N TYR A 268 -14.44 -32.49 13.58
CA TYR A 268 -14.54 -31.05 13.41
C TYR A 268 -13.15 -30.39 13.20
N LEU A 269 -12.14 -30.83 13.95
CA LEU A 269 -10.78 -30.32 13.77
C LEU A 269 -10.23 -30.67 12.38
N SER A 270 -10.45 -31.89 11.90
CA SER A 270 -10.06 -32.33 10.56
C SER A 270 -10.72 -31.46 9.48
N ASP A 271 -12.03 -31.23 9.58
CA ASP A 271 -12.78 -30.39 8.65
C ASP A 271 -12.29 -28.93 8.65
N LEU A 272 -11.97 -28.40 9.83
CA LEU A 272 -11.44 -27.05 9.96
C LEU A 272 -10.09 -26.88 9.24
N ILE A 273 -9.22 -27.89 9.33
CA ILE A 273 -7.92 -27.90 8.63
C ILE A 273 -8.08 -28.10 7.12
N ALA A 274 -9.09 -28.84 6.70
CA ALA A 274 -9.38 -29.06 5.28
C ALA A 274 -9.90 -27.78 4.58
N ASN A 275 -10.55 -26.89 5.33
CA ASN A 275 -11.19 -25.66 4.83
C ASN A 275 -10.56 -24.36 5.37
N PRO A 276 -9.25 -24.15 5.22
CA PRO A 276 -8.58 -22.93 5.68
C PRO A 276 -8.86 -21.78 4.72
N THR A 277 -8.76 -20.54 5.21
CA THR A 277 -8.90 -19.33 4.41
C THR A 277 -7.56 -18.93 3.79
N PRO A 278 -7.46 -18.62 2.48
CA PRO A 278 -6.22 -18.13 1.89
C PRO A 278 -5.77 -16.82 2.53
N MET A 279 -4.47 -16.66 2.77
CA MET A 279 -3.94 -15.40 3.30
C MET A 279 -4.08 -14.28 2.27
N PRO A 280 -4.59 -13.09 2.66
CA PRO A 280 -4.80 -11.98 1.73
C PRO A 280 -3.51 -11.59 1.02
N LEU A 281 -3.54 -11.47 -0.29
CA LEU A 281 -2.43 -10.98 -1.11
C LEU A 281 -2.59 -9.47 -1.31
N LYS A 282 -1.55 -8.71 -0.99
CA LYS A 282 -1.58 -7.25 -1.16
C LYS A 282 -1.84 -6.90 -2.63
N GLY A 283 -2.93 -6.17 -2.87
CA GLY A 283 -3.31 -5.74 -4.22
C GLY A 283 -4.02 -6.81 -5.06
N VAL A 284 -4.39 -7.96 -4.46
CA VAL A 284 -5.20 -9.00 -5.10
C VAL A 284 -6.48 -9.19 -4.27
N TYR A 285 -7.62 -8.94 -4.87
CA TYR A 285 -8.93 -8.96 -4.24
C TYR A 285 -9.87 -9.83 -5.05
N SER A 286 -10.73 -10.57 -4.37
CA SER A 286 -11.81 -11.34 -4.98
C SER A 286 -13.04 -10.45 -5.23
N ALA A 287 -14.00 -10.92 -6.02
CA ALA A 287 -15.27 -10.19 -6.17
C ALA A 287 -16.03 -10.05 -4.84
N GLN A 288 -15.85 -10.99 -3.91
CA GLN A 288 -16.49 -10.96 -2.60
C GLN A 288 -15.94 -9.83 -1.71
N ASP A 289 -14.68 -9.44 -1.89
CA ASP A 289 -14.09 -8.31 -1.15
C ASP A 289 -14.75 -6.97 -1.50
N TYR A 290 -15.38 -6.89 -2.68
CA TYR A 290 -16.12 -5.72 -3.16
C TYR A 290 -17.65 -5.87 -3.06
N ALA A 291 -18.14 -6.96 -2.49
CA ALA A 291 -19.58 -7.23 -2.42
C ALA A 291 -20.38 -6.10 -1.74
N PRO A 292 -19.92 -5.49 -0.61
CA PRO A 292 -20.65 -4.39 0.03
C PRO A 292 -20.77 -3.17 -0.88
N GLU A 293 -19.70 -2.81 -1.62
CA GLU A 293 -19.71 -1.68 -2.54
C GLU A 293 -20.60 -1.95 -3.75
N VAL A 294 -20.59 -3.20 -4.26
CA VAL A 294 -21.46 -3.60 -5.37
C VAL A 294 -22.93 -3.60 -4.93
N GLU A 295 -23.23 -4.08 -3.72
CA GLU A 295 -24.59 -4.05 -3.17
C GLU A 295 -25.08 -2.61 -2.94
N HIS A 296 -24.22 -1.74 -2.45
CA HIS A 296 -24.51 -0.31 -2.32
C HIS A 296 -24.86 0.31 -3.69
N ILE A 297 -24.05 0.04 -4.72
CA ILE A 297 -24.32 0.50 -6.09
C ILE A 297 -25.63 -0.08 -6.63
N TYR A 298 -25.98 -1.31 -6.28
CA TYR A 298 -27.22 -1.94 -6.73
C TYR A 298 -28.46 -1.32 -6.05
N THR A 299 -28.37 -1.00 -4.77
CA THR A 299 -29.49 -0.45 -3.98
C THR A 299 -29.67 1.07 -4.17
N GLU A 300 -28.58 1.83 -4.11
CA GLU A 300 -28.60 3.30 -4.15
C GLU A 300 -28.35 3.88 -5.55
N GLY A 301 -27.90 3.05 -6.48
CA GLY A 301 -27.47 3.46 -7.80
C GLY A 301 -26.04 4.03 -7.82
N VAL A 302 -25.56 4.31 -9.01
CA VAL A 302 -24.33 5.11 -9.20
C VAL A 302 -24.78 6.56 -9.21
N GLY A 303 -24.41 7.34 -8.22
CA GLY A 303 -24.77 8.76 -8.16
C GLY A 303 -24.34 9.47 -9.46
N ASN A 304 -25.20 10.37 -9.95
CA ASN A 304 -24.96 11.13 -11.19
C ASN A 304 -23.81 12.15 -11.09
N GLY A 305 -23.00 12.10 -10.03
CA GLY A 305 -22.05 13.15 -9.68
C GLY A 305 -22.73 14.35 -9.02
N LEU A 306 -21.93 15.34 -8.66
CA LEU A 306 -22.40 16.58 -8.03
C LEU A 306 -22.55 17.67 -9.08
N SER A 307 -23.57 18.50 -8.93
CA SER A 307 -23.82 19.66 -9.79
C SER A 307 -22.63 20.63 -9.80
N THR A 308 -22.33 21.17 -10.96
CA THR A 308 -21.39 22.29 -11.14
C THR A 308 -21.99 23.63 -10.72
N GLY A 309 -23.30 23.67 -10.44
CA GLY A 309 -24.06 24.89 -10.20
C GLY A 309 -24.39 25.69 -11.46
N ILE A 310 -24.22 25.09 -12.66
CA ILE A 310 -24.60 25.65 -13.96
C ILE A 310 -25.37 24.58 -14.73
N GLU A 311 -26.69 24.79 -14.88
CA GLU A 311 -27.61 23.75 -15.40
C GLU A 311 -27.22 23.20 -16.76
N SER A 312 -26.82 24.04 -17.70
CA SER A 312 -26.43 23.62 -19.03
C SER A 312 -25.09 22.87 -19.07
N VAL A 313 -24.21 23.09 -18.10
CA VAL A 313 -22.98 22.32 -17.91
C VAL A 313 -23.31 20.96 -17.30
N ASP A 314 -24.23 20.90 -16.35
CA ASP A 314 -24.69 19.65 -15.72
C ASP A 314 -25.40 18.72 -16.71
N ASP A 315 -26.04 19.27 -17.74
CA ASP A 315 -26.57 18.51 -18.89
C ASP A 315 -25.46 17.80 -19.70
N LEU A 316 -24.23 18.29 -19.64
CA LEU A 316 -23.06 17.67 -20.27
C LEU A 316 -22.29 16.80 -19.30
N PHE A 317 -21.95 17.34 -18.12
CA PHE A 317 -21.20 16.58 -17.12
C PHE A 317 -21.41 17.17 -15.71
N THR A 318 -21.30 16.29 -14.75
CA THR A 318 -21.27 16.58 -13.31
C THR A 318 -19.89 16.23 -12.75
N VAL A 319 -19.64 16.54 -11.48
CA VAL A 319 -18.35 16.32 -10.81
C VAL A 319 -18.42 15.08 -9.92
N SER A 320 -17.49 14.16 -10.08
CA SER A 320 -17.41 12.95 -9.25
C SER A 320 -16.04 12.84 -8.59
N GLU A 321 -16.03 12.36 -7.36
CA GLU A 321 -14.79 12.07 -6.62
C GLU A 321 -13.95 10.98 -7.32
N GLY A 322 -12.64 10.98 -7.07
CA GLY A 322 -11.71 10.00 -7.63
C GLY A 322 -11.37 10.19 -9.10
N GLN A 323 -11.78 11.30 -9.73
CA GLN A 323 -11.62 11.54 -11.16
C GLN A 323 -10.64 12.68 -11.46
N LEU A 324 -10.05 12.60 -12.65
CA LEU A 324 -9.19 13.61 -13.25
C LEU A 324 -9.93 14.31 -14.41
N SER A 325 -10.22 15.60 -14.26
CA SER A 325 -10.66 16.49 -15.33
C SER A 325 -9.49 17.22 -15.96
N VAL A 326 -9.32 17.11 -17.25
CA VAL A 326 -8.35 17.91 -18.03
C VAL A 326 -9.08 19.06 -18.70
N VAL A 327 -8.65 20.28 -18.37
CA VAL A 327 -9.24 21.51 -18.91
C VAL A 327 -8.24 22.18 -19.86
N THR A 328 -8.67 22.45 -21.09
CA THR A 328 -7.83 23.10 -22.10
C THR A 328 -8.57 24.27 -22.77
N GLY A 329 -7.88 24.98 -23.63
CA GLY A 329 -8.39 26.15 -24.35
C GLY A 329 -7.27 27.11 -24.70
N LEU A 330 -7.49 28.00 -25.63
CA LEU A 330 -6.51 29.03 -26.01
C LEU A 330 -6.13 29.92 -24.82
N PRO A 331 -4.97 30.56 -24.83
CA PRO A 331 -4.67 31.61 -23.85
C PRO A 331 -5.80 32.65 -23.79
N SER A 332 -6.12 33.13 -22.59
CA SER A 332 -7.18 34.09 -22.35
C SER A 332 -8.62 33.64 -22.71
N SER A 333 -8.86 32.33 -22.92
CA SER A 333 -10.21 31.80 -23.19
C SER A 333 -11.13 31.72 -21.97
N GLY A 334 -10.60 31.95 -20.77
CA GLY A 334 -11.38 31.93 -19.52
C GLY A 334 -11.34 30.61 -18.75
N LYS A 335 -10.38 29.72 -18.99
CA LYS A 335 -10.24 28.40 -18.30
C LYS A 335 -10.26 28.53 -16.78
N SER A 336 -9.36 29.34 -16.23
CA SER A 336 -9.24 29.55 -14.78
C SER A 336 -10.51 30.16 -14.21
N GLU A 337 -11.09 31.14 -14.91
CA GLU A 337 -12.36 31.77 -14.51
C GLU A 337 -13.53 30.79 -14.45
N PHE A 338 -13.60 29.84 -15.39
CA PHE A 338 -14.60 28.79 -15.43
C PHE A 338 -14.43 27.79 -14.27
N ILE A 339 -13.18 27.35 -14.00
CA ILE A 339 -12.88 26.46 -12.88
C ILE A 339 -13.21 27.16 -11.55
N ASP A 340 -12.83 28.43 -11.39
CA ASP A 340 -13.14 29.22 -10.20
C ASP A 340 -14.65 29.31 -9.94
N GLN A 341 -15.46 29.48 -11.01
CA GLN A 341 -16.92 29.49 -10.89
C GLN A 341 -17.44 28.12 -10.40
N ILE A 342 -16.97 27.02 -10.98
CA ILE A 342 -17.37 25.67 -10.54
C ILE A 342 -16.97 25.45 -9.08
N MET A 343 -15.73 25.78 -8.68
CA MET A 343 -15.26 25.63 -7.31
C MET A 343 -16.13 26.41 -6.32
N ILE A 344 -16.48 27.67 -6.64
CA ILE A 344 -17.31 28.51 -5.79
C ILE A 344 -18.72 27.93 -5.66
N ASN A 345 -19.30 27.47 -6.76
CA ASN A 345 -20.62 26.84 -6.75
C ASN A 345 -20.64 25.59 -5.90
N MET A 346 -19.65 24.69 -6.11
CA MET A 346 -19.53 23.45 -5.34
C MET A 346 -19.24 23.71 -3.86
N ALA A 347 -18.48 24.76 -3.52
CA ALA A 347 -18.27 25.17 -2.15
C ALA A 347 -19.58 25.63 -1.49
N LYS A 348 -20.43 26.37 -2.22
CA LYS A 348 -21.75 26.84 -1.73
C LYS A 348 -22.76 25.71 -1.60
N GLU A 349 -22.85 24.84 -2.59
CA GLU A 349 -23.93 23.85 -2.70
C GLU A 349 -23.59 22.54 -2.00
N HIS A 350 -22.31 22.12 -2.08
CA HIS A 350 -21.86 20.81 -1.60
C HIS A 350 -20.86 20.90 -0.44
N HIS A 351 -20.55 22.12 0.04
CA HIS A 351 -19.59 22.38 1.13
C HIS A 351 -18.19 21.79 0.86
N TRP A 352 -17.82 21.69 -0.42
CA TRP A 352 -16.50 21.22 -0.78
C TRP A 352 -15.42 22.21 -0.38
N LYS A 353 -14.26 21.64 -0.04
CA LYS A 353 -13.01 22.39 0.17
C LYS A 353 -12.04 22.11 -0.95
N PHE A 354 -11.30 23.12 -1.34
CA PHE A 354 -10.41 23.07 -2.49
C PHE A 354 -8.97 23.40 -2.11
N ALA A 355 -8.01 22.64 -2.68
CA ALA A 355 -6.61 23.03 -2.72
C ALA A 355 -6.30 23.58 -4.11
N VAL A 356 -5.82 24.83 -4.17
CA VAL A 356 -5.58 25.56 -5.42
C VAL A 356 -4.09 25.76 -5.60
N CYS A 357 -3.53 25.18 -6.66
CA CYS A 357 -2.16 25.38 -7.10
C CYS A 357 -2.20 26.19 -8.41
N SER A 358 -2.14 27.53 -8.31
CA SER A 358 -2.13 28.44 -9.45
C SER A 358 -0.74 29.06 -9.60
N PHE A 359 -0.15 28.91 -10.78
CA PHE A 359 1.17 29.45 -11.10
C PHE A 359 1.13 30.78 -11.85
N GLU A 360 0.01 31.04 -12.56
CA GLU A 360 -0.13 32.28 -13.35
C GLU A 360 -0.65 33.44 -12.51
N ASN A 361 -1.50 33.16 -11.52
CA ASN A 361 -2.10 34.19 -10.68
C ASN A 361 -1.49 34.18 -9.27
N PRO A 362 -0.82 35.26 -8.83
CA PRO A 362 -0.48 35.39 -7.41
C PRO A 362 -1.72 35.25 -6.52
N PRO A 363 -1.62 34.54 -5.37
CA PRO A 363 -2.78 34.21 -4.55
C PRO A 363 -3.71 35.40 -4.19
N HIS A 364 -3.13 36.57 -3.92
CA HIS A 364 -3.93 37.76 -3.57
C HIS A 364 -4.77 38.28 -4.74
N PHE A 365 -4.31 38.19 -5.99
CA PHE A 365 -5.11 38.52 -7.16
C PHE A 365 -6.15 37.45 -7.45
N HIS A 366 -5.81 36.19 -7.25
CA HIS A 366 -6.76 35.10 -7.40
C HIS A 366 -7.91 35.22 -6.39
N ILE A 367 -7.58 35.51 -5.12
CA ILE A 367 -8.57 35.77 -4.06
C ILE A 367 -9.48 36.97 -4.41
N ALA A 368 -8.91 38.05 -4.96
CA ALA A 368 -9.69 39.19 -5.41
C ALA A 368 -10.73 38.82 -6.50
N LYS A 369 -10.32 38.03 -7.50
CA LYS A 369 -11.23 37.52 -8.54
C LYS A 369 -12.31 36.57 -7.98
N MET A 370 -11.97 35.74 -7.01
CA MET A 370 -12.94 34.90 -6.33
C MET A 370 -13.94 35.73 -5.54
N ALA A 371 -13.50 36.82 -4.89
CA ALA A 371 -14.39 37.75 -4.21
C ALA A 371 -15.35 38.47 -5.18
N GLU A 372 -14.88 38.85 -6.38
CA GLU A 372 -15.75 39.39 -7.45
C GLU A 372 -16.87 38.42 -7.81
N LYS A 373 -16.52 37.14 -8.02
CA LYS A 373 -17.49 36.07 -8.32
C LYS A 373 -18.46 35.81 -7.16
N LEU A 374 -17.98 35.86 -5.92
CA LEU A 374 -18.81 35.64 -4.74
C LEU A 374 -19.82 36.75 -4.53
N VAL A 375 -19.41 38.02 -4.69
CA VAL A 375 -20.25 39.22 -4.46
C VAL A 375 -21.05 39.58 -5.71
N GLY A 376 -20.49 39.37 -6.90
CA GLY A 376 -21.09 39.81 -8.18
C GLY A 376 -20.82 41.28 -8.49
N LYS A 377 -19.76 41.85 -7.95
CA LYS A 377 -19.32 43.22 -8.18
C LYS A 377 -17.83 43.27 -8.48
N PRO A 378 -17.33 44.26 -9.24
CA PRO A 378 -15.91 44.41 -9.48
C PRO A 378 -15.13 44.71 -8.19
N PHE A 379 -13.92 44.19 -8.07
CA PHE A 379 -13.04 44.45 -6.93
C PHE A 379 -12.44 45.86 -6.98
N PHE A 380 -12.08 46.31 -8.18
CA PHE A 380 -11.43 47.59 -8.41
C PHE A 380 -12.44 48.69 -8.70
N GLU A 381 -12.05 49.95 -8.43
CA GLU A 381 -12.85 51.12 -8.77
C GLU A 381 -12.99 51.26 -10.29
N GLY A 382 -14.20 51.57 -10.73
CA GLY A 382 -14.54 51.74 -12.14
C GLY A 382 -15.87 52.45 -12.35
N LYS A 383 -16.51 52.19 -13.50
CA LYS A 383 -17.81 52.79 -13.84
C LYS A 383 -18.97 52.22 -13.01
N SER A 384 -18.81 51.04 -12.48
CA SER A 384 -19.80 50.36 -11.65
C SER A 384 -19.36 50.36 -10.17
N PRO A 385 -20.34 50.30 -9.22
CA PRO A 385 -20.03 50.20 -7.81
C PRO A 385 -19.17 48.94 -7.53
N ARG A 386 -18.06 49.16 -6.85
CA ARG A 386 -17.20 48.05 -6.45
C ARG A 386 -17.69 47.33 -5.20
N ILE A 387 -17.05 46.22 -4.84
CA ILE A 387 -17.23 45.49 -3.59
C ILE A 387 -17.05 46.43 -2.40
N GLU A 388 -18.01 46.47 -1.49
CA GLU A 388 -17.92 47.20 -0.23
C GLU A 388 -17.09 46.40 0.80
N LYS A 389 -16.55 47.13 1.82
CA LYS A 389 -15.65 46.48 2.80
C LYS A 389 -16.33 45.33 3.54
N HIS A 390 -17.57 45.44 3.94
CA HIS A 390 -18.31 44.38 4.63
C HIS A 390 -18.60 43.17 3.73
N GLU A 391 -18.85 43.38 2.43
CA GLU A 391 -19.02 42.33 1.43
C GLU A 391 -17.70 41.56 1.21
N LEU A 392 -16.56 42.31 1.14
CA LEU A 392 -15.25 41.72 1.05
C LEU A 392 -14.92 40.88 2.29
N ASP A 393 -15.20 41.36 3.48
CA ASP A 393 -14.94 40.65 4.72
C ASP A 393 -15.75 39.34 4.79
N ASN A 394 -16.97 39.32 4.28
CA ASN A 394 -17.78 38.10 4.17
C ASN A 394 -17.23 37.14 3.11
N ALA A 395 -16.82 37.64 1.95
CA ALA A 395 -16.19 36.84 0.90
C ALA A 395 -14.88 36.21 1.39
N MET A 396 -14.06 36.98 2.13
CA MET A 396 -12.82 36.49 2.71
C MET A 396 -13.06 35.36 3.72
N LYS A 397 -14.07 35.44 4.57
CA LYS A 397 -14.44 34.35 5.50
C LYS A 397 -14.83 33.10 4.74
N PHE A 398 -15.66 33.23 3.70
CA PHE A 398 -16.06 32.09 2.87
C PHE A 398 -14.84 31.43 2.17
N ILE A 399 -13.93 32.26 1.62
CA ILE A 399 -12.73 31.78 0.95
C ILE A 399 -11.80 31.06 1.95
N ASP A 400 -11.61 31.61 3.15
CA ASP A 400 -10.79 30.99 4.20
C ASP A 400 -11.35 29.63 4.66
N GLU A 401 -12.67 29.49 4.70
CA GLU A 401 -13.34 28.23 5.08
C GLU A 401 -13.21 27.14 4.03
N HIS A 402 -13.25 27.49 2.74
CA HIS A 402 -13.39 26.53 1.65
C HIS A 402 -12.15 26.37 0.77
N PHE A 403 -11.17 27.27 0.84
CA PHE A 403 -10.02 27.25 -0.09
C PHE A 403 -8.70 27.33 0.64
N VAL A 404 -7.74 26.51 0.20
CA VAL A 404 -6.33 26.58 0.60
C VAL A 404 -5.47 26.75 -0.64
N PHE A 405 -4.49 27.65 -0.58
CA PHE A 405 -3.60 27.95 -1.69
C PHE A 405 -2.27 27.25 -1.49
N LEU A 406 -1.91 26.38 -2.45
CA LEU A 406 -0.62 25.69 -2.48
C LEU A 406 0.40 26.61 -3.16
N ASP A 407 0.93 27.58 -2.41
CA ASP A 407 1.87 28.57 -2.91
C ASP A 407 3.32 28.17 -2.64
N GLN A 408 4.24 28.64 -3.50
CA GLN A 408 5.68 28.35 -3.44
C GLN A 408 6.49 29.58 -3.00
N LYS A 409 6.17 30.09 -1.80
CA LYS A 409 6.87 31.25 -1.23
C LYS A 409 8.37 31.00 -0.99
N ASP A 410 8.79 29.73 -0.96
CA ASP A 410 10.15 29.31 -0.65
C ASP A 410 11.10 29.34 -1.87
N GLY A 411 10.61 29.75 -3.06
CA GLY A 411 11.41 29.82 -4.29
C GLY A 411 11.84 28.46 -4.87
N VAL A 412 11.26 27.36 -4.36
CA VAL A 412 11.52 26.02 -4.88
C VAL A 412 10.60 25.75 -6.07
N VAL A 413 11.16 25.24 -7.17
CA VAL A 413 10.34 24.87 -8.35
C VAL A 413 9.37 23.74 -8.00
N ALA A 414 8.12 23.84 -8.49
CA ALA A 414 7.10 22.85 -8.23
C ALA A 414 7.38 21.55 -8.99
N THR A 415 7.49 20.47 -8.28
CA THR A 415 7.39 19.12 -8.83
C THR A 415 6.00 18.56 -8.56
N ILE A 416 5.52 17.64 -9.41
CA ILE A 416 4.23 16.99 -9.17
C ILE A 416 4.16 16.26 -7.82
N ASP A 417 5.29 15.67 -7.40
CA ASP A 417 5.38 14.99 -6.10
C ASP A 417 5.20 15.98 -4.94
N SER A 418 5.82 17.16 -5.01
CA SER A 418 5.66 18.20 -3.99
C SER A 418 4.23 18.75 -3.92
N ILE A 419 3.55 18.86 -5.06
CA ILE A 419 2.13 19.28 -5.12
C ILE A 419 1.25 18.21 -4.48
N ILE A 420 1.43 16.94 -4.86
CA ILE A 420 0.66 15.81 -4.32
C ILE A 420 0.87 15.68 -2.80
N ASP A 421 2.10 15.82 -2.30
CA ASP A 421 2.38 15.74 -0.86
C ASP A 421 1.68 16.85 -0.06
N ARG A 422 1.68 18.09 -0.57
CA ARG A 422 0.96 19.21 0.04
C ARG A 422 -0.56 19.01 -0.06
N ALA A 423 -1.08 18.57 -1.21
CA ALA A 423 -2.47 18.26 -1.40
C ALA A 423 -2.93 17.14 -0.45
N LYS A 424 -2.13 16.09 -0.26
CA LYS A 424 -2.40 15.02 0.69
C LYS A 424 -2.52 15.53 2.13
N GLN A 425 -1.66 16.45 2.54
CA GLN A 425 -1.77 17.09 3.86
C GLN A 425 -3.06 17.90 3.99
N ALA A 426 -3.45 18.63 2.93
CA ALA A 426 -4.69 19.38 2.89
C ALA A 426 -5.93 18.47 2.95
N VAL A 427 -5.92 17.34 2.24
CA VAL A 427 -6.97 16.32 2.31
C VAL A 427 -7.10 15.76 3.73
N LEU A 428 -6.00 15.29 4.31
CA LEU A 428 -6.03 14.62 5.62
C LEU A 428 -6.32 15.57 6.78
N ARG A 429 -5.88 16.83 6.71
CA ARG A 429 -6.01 17.78 7.81
C ARG A 429 -7.25 18.70 7.70
N LEU A 430 -7.63 19.07 6.48
CA LEU A 430 -8.66 20.09 6.24
C LEU A 430 -9.89 19.54 5.53
N GLY A 431 -9.87 18.27 5.08
CA GLY A 431 -11.00 17.64 4.38
C GLY A 431 -11.17 18.15 2.96
N VAL A 432 -10.09 18.53 2.27
CA VAL A 432 -10.12 18.94 0.86
C VAL A 432 -10.64 17.80 -0.02
N ARG A 433 -11.56 18.11 -0.93
CA ARG A 433 -12.14 17.19 -1.92
C ARG A 433 -11.82 17.56 -3.36
N GLY A 434 -11.42 18.80 -3.63
CA GLY A 434 -11.03 19.29 -4.95
C GLY A 434 -9.59 19.77 -4.98
N LEU A 435 -8.84 19.39 -6.01
CA LEU A 435 -7.50 19.88 -6.30
C LEU A 435 -7.51 20.58 -7.66
N VAL A 436 -6.97 21.80 -7.73
CA VAL A 436 -6.75 22.51 -8.99
C VAL A 436 -5.27 22.70 -9.22
N ILE A 437 -4.81 22.37 -10.43
CA ILE A 437 -3.43 22.60 -10.89
C ILE A 437 -3.52 23.43 -12.18
N ASP A 438 -3.07 24.70 -12.15
CA ASP A 438 -3.25 25.67 -13.22
C ASP A 438 -2.01 26.52 -13.47
N PRO A 439 -1.30 26.34 -14.61
CA PRO A 439 -1.30 25.19 -15.51
C PRO A 439 -0.07 24.26 -15.29
N TYR A 440 -0.03 23.13 -16.01
CA TYR A 440 1.04 22.14 -15.93
C TYR A 440 2.41 22.66 -16.40
N ASN A 441 2.42 23.64 -17.28
CA ASN A 441 3.64 24.16 -17.93
C ASN A 441 4.69 24.73 -16.96
N TYR A 442 4.31 25.01 -15.73
CA TYR A 442 5.19 25.51 -14.67
C TYR A 442 5.72 24.41 -13.74
N ILE A 443 5.33 23.15 -13.99
CA ILE A 443 5.79 22.01 -13.20
C ILE A 443 7.12 21.51 -13.78
N GLU A 444 8.14 21.37 -12.90
CA GLU A 444 9.43 20.81 -13.28
C GLU A 444 9.29 19.38 -13.76
N GLN A 445 9.95 19.08 -14.87
CA GLN A 445 9.97 17.74 -15.49
C GLN A 445 11.29 17.04 -15.18
N ASP A 446 11.24 15.73 -14.93
CA ASP A 446 12.37 14.90 -14.49
C ASP A 446 13.46 14.65 -15.58
N GLY A 447 13.65 15.54 -16.55
CA GLY A 447 14.71 15.42 -17.56
C GLY A 447 14.58 14.23 -18.54
N THR A 448 13.48 13.49 -18.50
CA THR A 448 13.10 12.47 -19.46
C THR A 448 12.40 13.10 -20.66
N GLU A 449 12.16 12.33 -21.74
CA GLU A 449 11.34 12.81 -22.87
C GLU A 449 9.98 13.32 -22.35
N GLU A 450 9.57 14.51 -22.79
CA GLU A 450 8.34 15.21 -22.34
C GLU A 450 7.11 14.30 -22.33
N HIS A 451 6.95 13.50 -23.37
CA HIS A 451 5.84 12.54 -23.50
C HIS A 451 5.78 11.51 -22.35
N THR A 452 6.94 10.97 -21.95
CA THR A 452 7.05 9.96 -20.90
C THR A 452 6.80 10.61 -19.53
N SER A 453 7.35 11.80 -19.30
CA SER A 453 7.18 12.59 -18.08
C SER A 453 5.70 12.94 -17.83
N ILE A 454 4.98 13.46 -18.86
CA ILE A 454 3.55 13.76 -18.77
C ILE A 454 2.74 12.51 -18.44
N SER A 455 3.03 11.38 -19.11
CA SER A 455 2.32 10.14 -18.84
C SER A 455 2.50 9.66 -17.40
N ALA A 456 3.73 9.72 -16.88
CA ALA A 456 4.03 9.36 -15.49
C ALA A 456 3.34 10.30 -14.49
N MET A 457 3.42 11.61 -14.74
CA MET A 457 2.76 12.65 -13.95
C MET A 457 1.24 12.41 -13.82
N LEU A 458 0.56 12.23 -14.95
CA LEU A 458 -0.89 11.99 -14.97
C LEU A 458 -1.27 10.68 -14.26
N THR A 459 -0.40 9.65 -14.30
CA THR A 459 -0.62 8.42 -13.53
C THR A 459 -0.57 8.69 -12.03
N LYS A 460 0.42 9.47 -11.56
CA LYS A 460 0.55 9.85 -10.14
C LYS A 460 -0.71 10.61 -9.66
N VAL A 461 -1.15 11.61 -10.45
CA VAL A 461 -2.35 12.40 -10.13
C VAL A 461 -3.60 11.52 -10.09
N THR A 462 -3.84 10.70 -11.12
CA THR A 462 -5.01 9.81 -11.18
C THR A 462 -5.03 8.81 -10.01
N THR A 463 -3.85 8.24 -9.68
CA THR A 463 -3.72 7.32 -8.54
C THR A 463 -4.03 8.03 -7.22
N PHE A 464 -3.53 9.27 -7.06
CA PHE A 464 -3.79 10.08 -5.89
C PHE A 464 -5.30 10.41 -5.75
N CYS A 465 -5.94 10.82 -6.84
CA CYS A 465 -7.39 11.11 -6.86
C CYS A 465 -8.21 9.91 -6.38
N LYS A 466 -7.93 8.73 -6.94
CA LYS A 466 -8.63 7.47 -6.59
C LYS A 466 -8.38 7.03 -5.16
N ALA A 467 -7.12 7.13 -4.70
CA ALA A 467 -6.74 6.68 -3.36
C ALA A 467 -7.32 7.55 -2.24
N HIS A 468 -7.62 8.81 -2.53
CA HIS A 468 -8.08 9.79 -1.55
C HIS A 468 -9.52 10.29 -1.79
N GLY A 469 -10.22 9.78 -2.81
CA GLY A 469 -11.59 10.19 -3.12
C GLY A 469 -11.70 11.68 -3.45
N ILE A 470 -10.73 12.26 -4.16
CA ILE A 470 -10.75 13.67 -4.55
C ILE A 470 -10.93 13.85 -6.05
N HIS A 471 -11.48 15.00 -6.46
CA HIS A 471 -11.51 15.41 -7.86
C HIS A 471 -10.34 16.35 -8.18
N CYS A 472 -9.66 16.14 -9.31
CA CYS A 472 -8.61 17.04 -9.75
C CYS A 472 -8.97 17.71 -11.09
N TRP A 473 -8.93 19.06 -11.12
CA TRP A 473 -8.94 19.85 -12.36
C TRP A 473 -7.50 20.18 -12.72
N PHE A 474 -7.07 19.72 -13.87
CA PHE A 474 -5.72 19.93 -14.37
C PHE A 474 -5.76 20.72 -15.67
N VAL A 475 -5.25 21.95 -15.62
CA VAL A 475 -5.22 22.86 -16.77
C VAL A 475 -3.98 22.57 -17.63
N ALA A 476 -4.19 22.42 -18.94
CA ALA A 476 -3.13 22.19 -19.90
C ALA A 476 -3.35 23.01 -21.17
N HIS A 477 -2.31 23.66 -21.64
CA HIS A 477 -2.39 24.48 -22.85
C HIS A 477 -2.30 23.62 -24.11
N PRO A 478 -3.03 24.00 -25.21
CA PRO A 478 -2.89 23.32 -26.47
C PRO A 478 -1.50 23.60 -27.10
N ALA A 479 -1.08 22.68 -27.96
CA ALA A 479 0.04 22.94 -28.86
C ALA A 479 -0.30 24.12 -29.77
N LYS A 480 0.70 24.67 -30.47
CA LYS A 480 0.49 25.77 -31.40
C LYS A 480 -0.56 25.42 -32.44
N LEU A 481 -1.68 26.12 -32.41
CA LEU A 481 -2.75 25.99 -33.37
C LEU A 481 -2.61 27.09 -34.43
N TYR A 482 -3.02 26.78 -35.65
CA TYR A 482 -3.03 27.72 -36.77
C TYR A 482 -4.49 28.12 -37.05
N PRO A 483 -4.74 29.38 -37.39
CA PRO A 483 -6.07 29.83 -37.78
C PRO A 483 -6.55 29.13 -39.04
N LYS A 484 -7.84 28.94 -39.18
CA LYS A 484 -8.50 28.50 -40.38
C LYS A 484 -8.49 29.60 -41.43
N GLU A 485 -8.99 29.30 -42.63
CA GLU A 485 -9.10 30.27 -43.74
C GLU A 485 -9.94 31.50 -43.39
N ASP A 486 -10.94 31.35 -42.51
CA ASP A 486 -11.80 32.42 -42.01
C ASP A 486 -11.17 33.26 -40.88
N GLY A 487 -9.92 32.95 -40.49
CA GLY A 487 -9.19 33.61 -39.43
C GLY A 487 -9.52 33.10 -38.01
N THR A 488 -10.48 32.19 -37.87
CA THR A 488 -10.83 31.60 -36.58
C THR A 488 -9.87 30.49 -36.18
N TYR A 489 -9.66 30.28 -34.89
CA TYR A 489 -8.88 29.13 -34.39
C TYR A 489 -9.77 27.90 -34.21
N PRO A 490 -9.29 26.71 -34.54
CA PRO A 490 -10.02 25.49 -34.21
C PRO A 490 -10.12 25.30 -32.69
N VAL A 491 -11.25 24.78 -32.22
CA VAL A 491 -11.43 24.44 -30.80
C VAL A 491 -10.47 23.32 -30.42
N PRO A 492 -9.54 23.54 -29.48
CA PRO A 492 -8.60 22.49 -29.06
C PRO A 492 -9.35 21.37 -28.34
N LYS A 493 -8.90 20.13 -28.53
CA LYS A 493 -9.37 18.94 -27.81
C LYS A 493 -8.20 18.27 -27.13
N GLY A 494 -8.43 17.22 -26.35
CA GLY A 494 -7.39 16.54 -25.62
C GLY A 494 -6.18 16.10 -26.45
N MET A 495 -6.39 15.73 -27.72
CA MET A 495 -5.30 15.39 -28.66
C MET A 495 -4.51 16.61 -29.14
N SER A 496 -5.04 17.82 -28.96
CA SER A 496 -4.38 19.08 -29.32
C SER A 496 -3.52 19.65 -28.18
N ILE A 497 -3.50 19.00 -27.01
CA ILE A 497 -2.72 19.47 -25.86
C ILE A 497 -1.24 19.18 -26.12
N SER A 498 -0.38 20.14 -25.74
CA SER A 498 1.07 20.04 -25.94
C SER A 498 1.68 18.86 -25.18
N GLY A 499 2.69 18.26 -25.78
CA GLY A 499 3.59 17.29 -25.16
C GLY A 499 3.13 15.85 -25.21
N SER A 500 1.84 15.51 -25.16
CA SER A 500 1.44 14.08 -25.14
C SER A 500 -0.03 13.80 -25.39
N ALA A 501 -0.32 12.75 -26.17
CA ALA A 501 -1.65 12.14 -26.26
C ALA A 501 -2.14 11.54 -24.91
N ALA A 502 -1.26 11.42 -23.92
CA ALA A 502 -1.62 10.92 -22.58
C ALA A 502 -2.69 11.80 -21.90
N TRP A 503 -2.76 13.09 -22.20
CA TRP A 503 -3.82 13.98 -21.72
C TRP A 503 -5.21 13.45 -22.11
N PHE A 504 -5.38 13.10 -23.38
CA PHE A 504 -6.62 12.49 -23.84
C PHE A 504 -6.83 11.10 -23.23
N ALA A 505 -5.80 10.26 -23.22
CA ALA A 505 -5.93 8.86 -22.79
C ALA A 505 -6.28 8.73 -21.30
N LYS A 506 -5.65 9.52 -20.43
CA LYS A 506 -5.76 9.38 -18.95
C LYS A 506 -6.84 10.24 -18.29
N ALA A 507 -7.32 11.30 -18.94
CA ALA A 507 -8.44 12.07 -18.43
C ALA A 507 -9.69 11.18 -18.23
N ASP A 508 -10.41 11.39 -17.15
CA ASP A 508 -11.76 10.84 -16.96
C ASP A 508 -12.82 11.77 -17.58
N LEU A 509 -12.62 13.06 -17.41
CA LEU A 509 -13.39 14.12 -18.05
C LEU A 509 -12.44 15.05 -18.84
N GLY A 510 -12.82 15.44 -20.02
CA GLY A 510 -12.06 16.36 -20.85
C GLY A 510 -12.91 17.53 -21.32
N VAL A 511 -12.47 18.74 -20.99
CA VAL A 511 -13.23 19.98 -21.21
C VAL A 511 -12.37 20.99 -21.96
N THR A 512 -12.97 21.70 -22.91
CA THR A 512 -12.37 22.89 -23.51
C THR A 512 -13.26 24.11 -23.23
N VAL A 513 -12.63 25.17 -22.76
CA VAL A 513 -13.23 26.50 -22.66
C VAL A 513 -12.80 27.26 -23.91
N HIS A 514 -13.75 27.59 -24.76
CA HIS A 514 -13.53 28.30 -26.01
C HIS A 514 -14.30 29.62 -26.02
N ARG A 515 -13.61 30.73 -26.26
CA ARG A 515 -14.23 32.03 -26.30
C ARG A 515 -14.69 32.36 -27.72
N GLY A 516 -15.97 32.36 -27.95
CA GLY A 516 -16.60 32.87 -29.16
C GLY A 516 -16.64 34.39 -29.21
N GLU A 517 -17.31 34.95 -30.22
CA GLU A 517 -17.47 36.39 -30.37
C GLU A 517 -18.47 36.96 -29.33
N GLU A 518 -19.57 36.26 -29.07
CA GLU A 518 -20.64 36.72 -28.20
C GLU A 518 -20.77 35.92 -26.89
N ASP A 519 -20.21 34.73 -26.83
CA ASP A 519 -20.37 33.79 -25.72
C ASP A 519 -19.12 32.98 -25.44
N VAL A 520 -19.20 32.08 -24.45
CA VAL A 520 -18.19 31.12 -24.12
C VAL A 520 -18.73 29.71 -24.31
N GLU A 521 -18.13 28.97 -25.21
CA GLU A 521 -18.48 27.58 -25.47
C GLU A 521 -17.73 26.65 -24.53
N ILE A 522 -18.46 25.74 -23.88
CA ILE A 522 -17.90 24.66 -23.06
C ILE A 522 -18.05 23.35 -23.83
N HIS A 523 -16.94 22.81 -24.29
CA HIS A 523 -16.90 21.56 -25.03
C HIS A 523 -16.48 20.41 -24.12
N CYS A 524 -17.36 19.46 -23.87
CA CYS A 524 -17.00 18.19 -23.27
C CYS A 524 -16.58 17.22 -24.39
N TRP A 525 -15.26 17.04 -24.58
CA TRP A 525 -14.72 16.16 -25.62
C TRP A 525 -14.44 14.74 -25.14
N LYS A 526 -14.51 14.50 -23.81
CA LYS A 526 -14.37 13.18 -23.19
C LYS A 526 -15.18 13.12 -21.91
N CYS A 527 -15.96 12.05 -21.76
CA CYS A 527 -16.54 11.60 -20.51
C CYS A 527 -16.41 10.09 -20.44
N ARG A 528 -15.64 9.59 -19.47
CA ARG A 528 -15.36 8.14 -19.35
C ARG A 528 -16.57 7.38 -18.83
N PHE A 529 -17.32 7.99 -17.94
CA PHE A 529 -18.42 7.33 -17.24
C PHE A 529 -19.76 7.95 -17.64
N LYS A 530 -20.64 7.12 -18.25
CA LYS A 530 -21.94 7.55 -18.77
C LYS A 530 -22.89 8.14 -17.72
N TRP A 531 -22.68 7.81 -16.45
CA TRP A 531 -23.49 8.35 -15.35
C TRP A 531 -22.99 9.71 -14.84
N VAL A 532 -21.79 10.13 -15.20
CA VAL A 532 -21.25 11.46 -14.90
C VAL A 532 -21.62 12.45 -16.01
N GLY A 533 -21.75 12.00 -17.27
CA GLY A 533 -22.08 12.88 -18.38
C GLY A 533 -21.89 12.28 -19.75
N LYS A 534 -21.87 13.16 -20.75
CA LYS A 534 -21.75 12.83 -22.18
C LYS A 534 -20.90 13.88 -22.90
N GLN A 535 -20.41 13.52 -24.08
CA GLN A 535 -19.78 14.49 -24.97
C GLN A 535 -20.82 15.45 -25.54
N GLY A 536 -20.44 16.70 -25.71
CA GLY A 536 -21.30 17.72 -26.25
C GLY A 536 -20.72 19.12 -26.10
N VAL A 537 -21.54 20.12 -26.37
CA VAL A 537 -21.20 21.55 -26.27
C VAL A 537 -22.35 22.29 -25.64
N THR A 538 -22.05 23.23 -24.78
CA THR A 538 -23.00 24.23 -24.27
C THR A 538 -22.38 25.61 -24.32
N ASN A 539 -23.25 26.65 -24.36
CA ASN A 539 -22.84 28.05 -24.44
C ASN A 539 -23.24 28.77 -23.17
N LEU A 540 -22.31 29.55 -22.63
CA LEU A 540 -22.50 30.33 -21.42
C LEU A 540 -22.32 31.82 -21.72
N ASP A 541 -23.05 32.64 -20.98
CA ASP A 541 -22.79 34.07 -20.89
C ASP A 541 -21.67 34.33 -19.88
N TYR A 542 -20.81 35.30 -20.18
CA TYR A 542 -19.74 35.71 -19.27
C TYR A 542 -19.86 37.19 -18.94
N ASP A 543 -20.09 37.48 -17.66
CA ASP A 543 -20.14 38.87 -17.16
C ASP A 543 -18.72 39.39 -16.87
N LEU A 544 -18.27 40.32 -17.65
CA LEU A 544 -16.96 40.95 -17.53
C LEU A 544 -16.74 41.71 -16.21
N LEU A 545 -17.81 42.16 -15.54
CA LEU A 545 -17.70 42.94 -14.31
C LEU A 545 -17.49 42.08 -13.08
N SER A 546 -18.19 40.96 -13.01
CA SER A 546 -18.12 40.06 -11.87
C SER A 546 -17.30 38.81 -12.16
N GLY A 547 -16.89 38.57 -13.41
CA GLY A 547 -16.24 37.37 -13.85
C GLY A 547 -17.09 36.09 -13.78
N ARG A 548 -18.41 36.21 -13.67
CA ARG A 548 -19.34 35.10 -13.52
C ARG A 548 -19.71 34.50 -14.86
N TYR A 549 -19.90 33.19 -14.85
CA TYR A 549 -20.57 32.44 -15.90
C TYR A 549 -22.02 32.17 -15.51
N SER A 550 -22.93 32.24 -16.49
CA SER A 550 -24.34 31.91 -16.32
C SER A 550 -24.89 31.22 -17.57
N ASP A 551 -25.96 30.45 -17.36
CA ASP A 551 -26.70 29.88 -18.47
C ASP A 551 -27.29 30.96 -19.37
N LYS A 552 -27.22 30.73 -20.67
CA LYS A 552 -27.98 31.56 -21.60
C LYS A 552 -29.49 31.36 -21.38
N PRO A 553 -30.30 32.40 -21.43
CA PRO A 553 -31.76 32.26 -21.40
C PRO A 553 -32.18 31.25 -22.48
N ARG A 554 -32.76 30.13 -22.09
CA ARG A 554 -33.33 29.17 -23.06
C ARG A 554 -34.47 29.88 -23.79
N VAL A 555 -34.28 30.30 -25.04
CA VAL A 555 -35.37 30.63 -25.93
C VAL A 555 -36.16 29.34 -26.10
N LYS A 556 -37.33 29.21 -25.51
CA LYS A 556 -38.25 28.11 -25.79
C LYS A 556 -38.61 28.21 -27.27
N GLU A 557 -37.89 27.49 -28.14
CA GLU A 557 -38.38 27.22 -29.48
C GLU A 557 -39.68 26.43 -29.32
N TYR A 558 -40.76 27.09 -29.59
CA TYR A 558 -42.08 26.50 -29.68
C TYR A 558 -42.09 25.65 -30.94
N SER A 559 -41.64 24.38 -30.86
CA SER A 559 -41.86 23.41 -31.93
C SER A 559 -43.30 22.89 -31.80
N PRO A 560 -44.15 23.09 -32.81
CA PRO A 560 -45.47 22.47 -32.83
C PRO A 560 -45.24 20.94 -32.98
N GLU A 561 -45.85 20.25 -32.05
CA GLU A 561 -46.16 18.82 -32.00
C GLU A 561 -45.61 17.94 -33.17
N SER A 562 -44.54 17.18 -32.92
CA SER A 562 -44.36 15.88 -33.51
C SER A 562 -44.39 14.82 -32.42
N LYS A 563 -45.58 14.28 -32.21
CA LYS A 563 -45.75 13.00 -31.51
C LYS A 563 -45.10 11.92 -32.42
N VAL A 564 -43.85 11.60 -32.16
CA VAL A 564 -43.27 10.34 -32.65
C VAL A 564 -43.30 9.37 -31.47
N ASN A 565 -44.28 8.51 -31.52
CA ASN A 565 -44.41 7.36 -30.64
C ASN A 565 -43.28 6.36 -30.98
N TRP A 566 -42.28 6.20 -30.15
CA TRP A 566 -41.17 5.28 -30.33
C TRP A 566 -41.44 3.87 -29.76
N TYR A 567 -42.71 3.54 -29.48
CA TYR A 567 -43.06 2.25 -28.84
C TYR A 567 -43.81 1.24 -29.71
N ASP A 568 -43.96 1.52 -31.00
CA ASP A 568 -44.52 0.52 -31.93
C ASP A 568 -43.46 0.17 -32.98
N GLU A 569 -42.67 -0.87 -32.71
CA GLU A 569 -41.96 -1.76 -33.63
C GLU A 569 -40.74 -2.39 -32.94
N VAL A 570 -40.96 -3.38 -32.11
CA VAL A 570 -40.10 -4.57 -32.05
C VAL A 570 -41.00 -5.77 -31.71
N ASP A 571 -41.61 -6.32 -32.72
CA ASP A 571 -41.98 -7.72 -32.74
C ASP A 571 -40.77 -8.56 -33.14
N ILE A 572 -40.58 -9.69 -32.40
CA ILE A 572 -39.66 -10.83 -32.53
C ILE A 572 -38.33 -10.70 -31.86
#